data_305d8c8c9e5aceee7eb8ae69094564c2
#
_entry.id   305d8c8c9e5aceee7eb8ae69094564c2
#
_cell.length_a   1.000
_cell.length_b   1.000
_cell.length_c   1.000
_cell.angle_alpha   90.00
_cell.angle_beta   90.00
_cell.angle_gamma   90.00
#
_symmetry.space_group_name_H-M   'P 1'
#
loop_
_entity.id
_entity.type
_entity.pdbx_description
1 polymer ?
#
loop_
_entity_poly.entity_id
_entity_poly.type
_entity_poly.pdbx_seq_one_letter_code
_entity_poly.pdbx_strand_id
1 'polypeptide(L)'
;MRDNPDLANLPIAVGGSPNRRGVVATCNYEARKFGIHSAMASAMARKLCPGLIIISPDMEKYREASKLIHEIFQNYTQLIEPLSLDEAFLDVSDCSQFDGSATRIAEAIRREVHDNIGITISAGIAPNKFLAKIASDWKKPDGQFVIRPEQVQAFVATLPVKKLHGVGKVTAAKMKRLNLECCEDLRLLGEEELRKYFGSFGDRLYNLSQGIDNRPVQTDRIRKSVSVENTFAEDLPSLESCLNALPDLEKQLLKRIQNLKDSYQIQKQFVKIKFHDFVGTTVEMISPTLDANNYRALCEQGFARGNKPVRLLGMGVKLIPLTENSGTKSSNHENDKDQLSLGLDS
;
A
#
# COMPACT_ATOMS: atom_id res chain seq x y z
N MET A 1 -23.07 0.93 5.94
CA MET A 1 -23.67 2.23 6.34
C MET A 1 -24.42 2.84 5.14
N ARG A 2 -23.79 3.16 4.01
CA ARG A 2 -24.52 3.65 2.81
C ARG A 2 -25.67 2.71 2.40
N ASP A 3 -25.39 1.43 2.22
CA ASP A 3 -26.35 0.43 1.71
C ASP A 3 -27.22 -0.21 2.81
N ASN A 4 -26.91 0.07 4.07
CA ASN A 4 -27.71 -0.36 5.23
C ASN A 4 -27.60 0.70 6.34
N PRO A 5 -28.52 1.66 6.40
CA PRO A 5 -28.54 2.74 7.38
C PRO A 5 -28.64 2.26 8.84
N ASP A 6 -29.24 1.10 9.11
CA ASP A 6 -29.39 0.55 10.46
C ASP A 6 -28.01 0.28 11.11
N LEU A 7 -26.98 0.16 10.30
CA LEU A 7 -25.60 -0.04 10.77
C LEU A 7 -24.87 1.28 11.12
N ALA A 8 -25.47 2.45 10.90
CA ALA A 8 -24.78 3.73 10.96
C ALA A 8 -24.12 4.02 12.31
N ASN A 9 -24.78 3.66 13.41
CA ASN A 9 -24.32 3.96 14.78
C ASN A 9 -23.79 2.73 15.54
N LEU A 10 -23.61 1.62 14.85
CA LEU A 10 -23.12 0.39 15.44
C LEU A 10 -21.60 0.24 15.20
N PRO A 11 -20.84 -0.42 16.10
CA PRO A 11 -19.44 -0.73 15.85
C PRO A 11 -19.32 -1.77 14.75
N ILE A 12 -18.71 -1.40 13.62
CA ILE A 12 -18.57 -2.25 12.44
C ILE A 12 -17.09 -2.38 12.06
N ALA A 13 -16.69 -3.59 11.70
CA ALA A 13 -15.46 -3.86 11.00
C ALA A 13 -15.73 -4.61 9.69
N VAL A 14 -14.96 -4.31 8.67
CA VAL A 14 -14.86 -5.14 7.46
C VAL A 14 -13.64 -6.03 7.60
N GLY A 15 -13.79 -7.34 7.40
CA GLY A 15 -12.65 -8.23 7.58
C GLY A 15 -13.02 -9.71 7.50
N GLY A 16 -12.03 -10.55 7.80
CA GLY A 16 -12.19 -11.99 7.84
C GLY A 16 -12.85 -12.49 9.13
N SER A 17 -13.37 -13.73 9.07
CA SER A 17 -14.03 -14.38 10.22
C SER A 17 -13.13 -14.46 11.46
N PRO A 18 -13.64 -14.13 12.66
CA PRO A 18 -12.92 -14.27 13.92
C PRO A 18 -12.64 -15.74 14.30
N ASN A 19 -13.41 -16.69 13.76
CA ASN A 19 -13.24 -18.13 14.00
C ASN A 19 -12.13 -18.75 13.13
N ARG A 20 -11.57 -17.96 12.22
CA ARG A 20 -10.43 -18.32 11.39
C ARG A 20 -9.31 -17.31 11.65
N ARG A 21 -8.25 -17.31 10.88
CA ARG A 21 -7.16 -16.32 11.00
C ARG A 21 -7.51 -14.98 10.34
N GLY A 22 -8.79 -14.54 10.45
CA GLY A 22 -9.27 -13.30 9.89
C GLY A 22 -8.64 -12.08 10.55
N VAL A 23 -8.45 -11.03 9.78
CA VAL A 23 -7.99 -9.71 10.24
C VAL A 23 -8.99 -8.64 9.82
N VAL A 24 -9.02 -7.56 10.60
CA VAL A 24 -9.77 -6.35 10.28
C VAL A 24 -9.08 -5.66 9.10
N ALA A 25 -9.76 -5.52 7.98
CA ALA A 25 -9.29 -4.71 6.86
C ALA A 25 -9.49 -3.21 7.18
N THR A 26 -10.69 -2.86 7.63
CA THR A 26 -11.03 -1.50 8.10
C THR A 26 -12.15 -1.56 9.12
N CYS A 27 -12.39 -0.44 9.82
CA CYS A 27 -13.50 -0.32 10.76
C CYS A 27 -14.00 1.13 10.81
N ASN A 28 -15.28 1.30 11.21
CA ASN A 28 -15.86 2.63 11.39
C ASN A 28 -15.36 3.31 12.68
N TYR A 29 -15.73 4.56 12.86
CA TYR A 29 -15.29 5.35 14.02
C TYR A 29 -15.89 4.85 15.32
N GLU A 30 -17.09 4.25 15.31
CA GLU A 30 -17.70 3.62 16.47
C GLU A 30 -16.83 2.45 16.99
N ALA A 31 -16.40 1.57 16.09
CA ALA A 31 -15.48 0.48 16.46
C ALA A 31 -14.10 1.00 16.91
N ARG A 32 -13.61 2.12 16.34
CA ARG A 32 -12.32 2.73 16.77
C ARG A 32 -12.34 3.23 18.21
N LYS A 33 -13.49 3.61 18.77
CA LYS A 33 -13.63 3.99 20.19
C LYS A 33 -13.23 2.85 21.14
N PHE A 34 -13.34 1.60 20.70
CA PHE A 34 -12.90 0.41 21.42
C PHE A 34 -11.44 0.02 21.15
N GLY A 35 -10.67 0.87 20.45
CA GLY A 35 -9.27 0.58 20.11
C GLY A 35 -9.11 -0.38 18.90
N ILE A 36 -10.19 -0.68 18.17
CA ILE A 36 -10.13 -1.53 16.98
C ILE A 36 -9.51 -0.75 15.82
N HIS A 37 -8.62 -1.41 15.08
CA HIS A 37 -7.90 -0.81 13.95
C HIS A 37 -7.57 -1.85 12.86
N SER A 38 -7.22 -1.36 11.67
CA SER A 38 -6.79 -2.19 10.54
C SER A 38 -5.60 -3.09 10.92
N ALA A 39 -5.57 -4.28 10.35
CA ALA A 39 -4.60 -5.35 10.62
C ALA A 39 -4.70 -6.00 12.02
N MET A 40 -5.65 -5.61 12.88
CA MET A 40 -5.94 -6.32 14.12
C MET A 40 -6.58 -7.69 13.80
N ALA A 41 -6.22 -8.74 14.55
CA ALA A 41 -6.92 -10.03 14.45
C ALA A 41 -8.40 -9.87 14.79
N SER A 42 -9.30 -10.40 13.95
CA SER A 42 -10.75 -10.27 14.13
C SER A 42 -11.23 -10.87 15.47
N ALA A 43 -10.57 -11.93 15.95
CA ALA A 43 -10.83 -12.51 17.24
C ALA A 43 -10.49 -11.53 18.40
N MET A 44 -9.40 -10.75 18.27
CA MET A 44 -9.04 -9.72 19.26
C MET A 44 -10.02 -8.55 19.20
N ALA A 45 -10.40 -8.11 18.00
CA ALA A 45 -11.38 -7.05 17.81
C ALA A 45 -12.72 -7.38 18.48
N ARG A 46 -13.18 -8.64 18.37
CA ARG A 46 -14.40 -9.11 19.03
C ARG A 46 -14.26 -9.18 20.56
N LYS A 47 -13.05 -9.48 21.07
CA LYS A 47 -12.80 -9.41 22.53
C LYS A 47 -12.88 -7.98 23.06
N LEU A 48 -12.37 -7.00 22.32
CA LEU A 48 -12.44 -5.58 22.70
C LEU A 48 -13.86 -5.02 22.61
N CYS A 49 -14.65 -5.50 21.65
CA CYS A 49 -16.03 -5.10 21.43
C CYS A 49 -16.89 -6.34 21.15
N PRO A 50 -17.54 -6.95 22.16
CA PRO A 50 -18.39 -8.14 21.97
C PRO A 50 -19.52 -7.93 20.99
N GLY A 51 -20.08 -6.71 20.91
CA GLY A 51 -21.12 -6.31 19.96
C GLY A 51 -20.61 -5.93 18.56
N LEU A 52 -19.33 -6.15 18.26
CA LEU A 52 -18.77 -5.80 16.95
C LEU A 52 -19.39 -6.62 15.82
N ILE A 53 -19.92 -5.93 14.83
CA ILE A 53 -20.42 -6.53 13.59
C ILE A 53 -19.25 -6.64 12.61
N ILE A 54 -18.93 -7.85 12.18
CA ILE A 54 -17.87 -8.09 11.18
C ILE A 54 -18.54 -8.46 9.85
N ILE A 55 -18.27 -7.64 8.83
CA ILE A 55 -18.80 -7.79 7.48
C ILE A 55 -17.69 -8.27 6.56
N SER A 56 -17.97 -9.23 5.70
CA SER A 56 -17.02 -9.68 4.69
C SER A 56 -16.74 -8.56 3.67
N PRO A 57 -15.47 -8.41 3.21
CA PRO A 57 -15.16 -7.42 2.18
C PRO A 57 -15.82 -7.77 0.85
N ASP A 58 -16.31 -6.74 0.15
CA ASP A 58 -16.86 -6.82 -1.20
C ASP A 58 -15.97 -6.01 -2.16
N MET A 59 -15.00 -6.70 -2.75
CA MET A 59 -13.99 -6.05 -3.60
C MET A 59 -14.54 -5.54 -4.94
N GLU A 60 -15.65 -6.10 -5.42
CA GLU A 60 -16.29 -5.65 -6.66
C GLU A 60 -16.93 -4.27 -6.44
N LYS A 61 -17.77 -4.15 -5.41
CA LYS A 61 -18.35 -2.89 -4.98
C LYS A 61 -17.31 -1.78 -4.74
N TYR A 62 -16.16 -2.13 -4.14
CA TYR A 62 -15.10 -1.13 -3.88
C TYR A 62 -14.44 -0.67 -5.17
N ARG A 63 -14.26 -1.55 -6.16
CA ARG A 63 -13.72 -1.17 -7.48
C ARG A 63 -14.69 -0.27 -8.25
N GLU A 64 -15.97 -0.58 -8.20
CA GLU A 64 -17.02 0.25 -8.82
C GLU A 64 -17.03 1.66 -8.21
N ALA A 65 -17.05 1.76 -6.88
CA ALA A 65 -17.00 3.06 -6.21
C ALA A 65 -15.70 3.82 -6.54
N SER A 66 -14.56 3.12 -6.56
CA SER A 66 -13.27 3.70 -6.94
C SER A 66 -13.28 4.25 -8.37
N LYS A 67 -13.91 3.53 -9.31
CA LYS A 67 -14.06 3.98 -10.70
C LYS A 67 -14.85 5.28 -10.79
N LEU A 68 -16.03 5.32 -10.13
CA LEU A 68 -16.88 6.53 -10.10
C LEU A 68 -16.15 7.72 -9.47
N ILE A 69 -15.38 7.50 -8.40
CA ILE A 69 -14.55 8.56 -7.79
C ILE A 69 -13.50 9.07 -8.77
N HIS A 70 -12.85 8.18 -9.51
CA HIS A 70 -11.86 8.55 -10.52
C HIS A 70 -12.49 9.38 -11.67
N GLU A 71 -13.69 9.04 -12.11
CA GLU A 71 -14.44 9.82 -13.11
C GLU A 71 -14.70 11.24 -12.60
N ILE A 72 -15.03 11.42 -11.32
CA ILE A 72 -15.15 12.74 -10.71
C ILE A 72 -13.81 13.49 -10.73
N PHE A 73 -12.69 12.83 -10.36
CA PHE A 73 -11.38 13.46 -10.35
C PHE A 73 -10.97 13.95 -11.74
N GLN A 74 -11.29 13.20 -12.81
CA GLN A 74 -10.98 13.56 -14.19
C GLN A 74 -11.67 14.85 -14.68
N ASN A 75 -12.76 15.28 -14.02
CA ASN A 75 -13.40 16.56 -14.32
C ASN A 75 -12.53 17.76 -13.91
N TYR A 76 -11.52 17.55 -13.05
CA TYR A 76 -10.66 18.60 -12.50
C TYR A 76 -9.23 18.55 -12.98
N THR A 77 -8.68 17.35 -13.22
CA THR A 77 -7.33 17.16 -13.71
C THR A 77 -7.13 15.81 -14.36
N GLN A 78 -6.20 15.74 -15.31
CA GLN A 78 -5.73 14.46 -15.87
C GLN A 78 -4.49 13.92 -15.10
N LEU A 79 -3.86 14.75 -14.26
CA LEU A 79 -2.71 14.36 -13.46
C LEU A 79 -3.18 13.70 -12.16
N ILE A 80 -3.54 12.42 -12.27
CA ILE A 80 -4.06 11.60 -11.16
C ILE A 80 -3.12 10.42 -10.96
N GLU A 81 -2.60 10.25 -9.73
CA GLU A 81 -1.78 9.10 -9.31
C GLU A 81 -2.56 8.28 -8.29
N PRO A 82 -3.17 7.15 -8.68
CA PRO A 82 -3.82 6.23 -7.75
C PRO A 82 -2.79 5.54 -6.85
N LEU A 83 -2.99 5.60 -5.54
CA LEU A 83 -2.21 4.84 -4.56
C LEU A 83 -2.86 3.50 -4.23
N SER A 84 -4.19 3.49 -4.10
CA SER A 84 -5.03 2.33 -3.80
C SER A 84 -6.42 2.53 -4.43
N LEU A 85 -7.41 1.72 -4.07
CA LEU A 85 -8.79 1.92 -4.51
C LEU A 85 -9.45 3.15 -3.88
N ASP A 86 -8.93 3.62 -2.74
CA ASP A 86 -9.52 4.68 -1.90
C ASP A 86 -8.62 5.90 -1.73
N GLU A 87 -7.47 5.94 -2.38
CA GLU A 87 -6.51 7.04 -2.28
C GLU A 87 -5.90 7.39 -3.63
N ALA A 88 -5.81 8.70 -3.91
CA ALA A 88 -5.08 9.23 -5.05
C ALA A 88 -4.44 10.59 -4.73
N PHE A 89 -3.35 10.91 -5.43
CA PHE A 89 -2.87 12.29 -5.57
C PHE A 89 -3.43 12.90 -6.84
N LEU A 90 -3.81 14.15 -6.75
CA LEU A 90 -4.25 14.99 -7.87
C LEU A 90 -3.34 16.20 -7.94
N ASP A 91 -2.77 16.48 -9.10
CA ASP A 91 -2.14 17.77 -9.37
C ASP A 91 -3.17 18.67 -10.07
N VAL A 92 -3.58 19.70 -9.38
CA VAL A 92 -4.60 20.66 -9.85
C VAL A 92 -3.99 22.03 -10.17
N SER A 93 -2.66 22.11 -10.32
CA SER A 93 -1.94 23.36 -10.56
C SER A 93 -2.42 24.08 -11.83
N ASP A 94 -2.79 23.34 -12.87
CA ASP A 94 -3.26 23.88 -14.15
C ASP A 94 -4.80 23.96 -14.25
N CYS A 95 -5.53 23.61 -13.18
CA CYS A 95 -6.99 23.65 -13.17
C CYS A 95 -7.46 25.11 -12.99
N SER A 96 -8.17 25.63 -13.99
CA SER A 96 -8.74 26.99 -13.94
C SER A 96 -10.07 27.10 -13.21
N GLN A 97 -10.72 25.99 -12.91
CA GLN A 97 -11.97 26.00 -12.16
C GLN A 97 -11.78 26.61 -10.77
N PHE A 98 -12.81 27.29 -10.27
CA PHE A 98 -12.77 27.97 -8.96
C PHE A 98 -11.59 28.95 -8.81
N ASP A 99 -11.24 29.66 -9.88
CA ASP A 99 -10.12 30.60 -9.93
C ASP A 99 -8.76 29.96 -9.55
N GLY A 100 -8.58 28.67 -9.87
CA GLY A 100 -7.37 27.90 -9.55
C GLY A 100 -7.20 27.56 -8.06
N SER A 101 -8.25 27.72 -7.26
CA SER A 101 -8.20 27.43 -5.82
C SER A 101 -8.26 25.92 -5.53
N ALA A 102 -7.12 25.30 -5.25
CA ALA A 102 -7.06 23.89 -4.85
C ALA A 102 -7.96 23.56 -3.64
N THR A 103 -8.17 24.51 -2.73
CA THR A 103 -9.07 24.37 -1.59
C THR A 103 -10.53 24.23 -2.04
N ARG A 104 -11.00 25.09 -2.95
CA ARG A 104 -12.35 25.05 -3.49
C ARG A 104 -12.58 23.87 -4.42
N ILE A 105 -11.56 23.46 -5.19
CA ILE A 105 -11.58 22.25 -6.00
C ILE A 105 -11.78 21.02 -5.10
N ALA A 106 -10.99 20.88 -4.03
CA ALA A 106 -11.11 19.78 -3.09
C ALA A 106 -12.50 19.74 -2.40
N GLU A 107 -13.06 20.89 -2.09
CA GLU A 107 -14.42 21.01 -1.54
C GLU A 107 -15.49 20.56 -2.53
N ALA A 108 -15.37 20.96 -3.80
CA ALA A 108 -16.26 20.54 -4.87
C ALA A 108 -16.19 19.02 -5.10
N ILE A 109 -14.99 18.46 -5.21
CA ILE A 109 -14.78 17.02 -5.35
C ILE A 109 -15.42 16.24 -4.18
N ARG A 110 -15.22 16.68 -2.94
CA ARG A 110 -15.81 16.04 -1.75
C ARG A 110 -17.33 16.06 -1.80
N ARG A 111 -17.92 17.17 -2.22
CA ARG A 111 -19.37 17.31 -2.39
C ARG A 111 -19.89 16.39 -3.49
N GLU A 112 -19.28 16.38 -4.67
CA GLU A 112 -19.69 15.49 -5.76
C GLU A 112 -19.62 14.02 -5.40
N VAL A 113 -18.56 13.59 -4.68
CA VAL A 113 -18.44 12.21 -4.20
C VAL A 113 -19.58 11.87 -3.22
N HIS A 114 -19.88 12.78 -2.30
CA HIS A 114 -20.97 12.61 -1.36
C HIS A 114 -22.33 12.49 -2.08
N ASP A 115 -22.62 13.44 -2.97
CA ASP A 115 -23.94 13.57 -3.61
C ASP A 115 -24.19 12.45 -4.64
N ASN A 116 -23.16 12.06 -5.41
CA ASN A 116 -23.30 11.09 -6.49
C ASN A 116 -23.07 9.64 -6.03
N ILE A 117 -22.27 9.41 -4.99
CA ILE A 117 -21.86 8.06 -4.58
C ILE A 117 -22.38 7.70 -3.18
N GLY A 118 -22.72 8.69 -2.35
CA GLY A 118 -23.23 8.50 -0.99
C GLY A 118 -22.17 8.09 0.03
N ILE A 119 -20.92 8.45 -0.20
CA ILE A 119 -19.81 8.23 0.74
C ILE A 119 -19.05 9.52 0.99
N THR A 120 -18.29 9.59 2.08
CA THR A 120 -17.45 10.73 2.40
C THR A 120 -15.99 10.47 2.09
N ILE A 121 -15.28 11.50 1.65
CA ILE A 121 -13.82 11.49 1.49
C ILE A 121 -13.19 12.68 2.23
N SER A 122 -11.92 12.54 2.59
CA SER A 122 -11.14 13.62 3.21
C SER A 122 -10.03 14.05 2.26
N ALA A 123 -9.75 15.35 2.23
CA ALA A 123 -8.74 15.94 1.34
C ALA A 123 -7.62 16.63 2.11
N GLY A 124 -6.39 16.48 1.64
CA GLY A 124 -5.22 17.25 2.06
C GLY A 124 -4.71 18.09 0.91
N ILE A 125 -4.57 19.39 1.13
CA ILE A 125 -4.11 20.36 0.15
C ILE A 125 -2.74 20.88 0.59
N ALA A 126 -1.71 20.71 -0.23
CA ALA A 126 -0.35 21.08 0.11
C ALA A 126 0.53 21.23 -1.14
N PRO A 127 1.71 21.87 -1.03
CA PRO A 127 2.61 22.07 -2.17
C PRO A 127 3.22 20.82 -2.77
N ASN A 128 3.19 19.68 -2.07
CA ASN A 128 3.76 18.41 -2.54
C ASN A 128 3.00 17.19 -2.01
N LYS A 129 3.29 16.02 -2.60
CA LYS A 129 2.60 14.76 -2.29
C LYS A 129 2.76 14.32 -0.83
N PHE A 130 3.95 14.49 -0.26
CA PHE A 130 4.21 14.13 1.13
C PHE A 130 3.29 14.90 2.09
N LEU A 131 3.25 16.20 1.97
CA LEU A 131 2.44 17.05 2.82
C LEU A 131 0.94 16.88 2.58
N ALA A 132 0.52 16.73 1.32
CA ALA A 132 -0.88 16.44 0.97
C ALA A 132 -1.38 15.14 1.63
N LYS A 133 -0.55 14.08 1.62
CA LYS A 133 -0.88 12.81 2.28
C LYS A 133 -1.03 12.98 3.80
N ILE A 134 -0.16 13.73 4.46
CA ILE A 134 -0.26 14.03 5.89
C ILE A 134 -1.53 14.86 6.17
N ALA A 135 -1.75 15.92 5.36
CA ALA A 135 -2.90 16.80 5.50
C ALA A 135 -4.24 16.07 5.37
N SER A 136 -4.33 15.06 4.48
CA SER A 136 -5.55 14.30 4.26
C SER A 136 -6.02 13.52 5.50
N ASP A 137 -5.10 13.21 6.43
CA ASP A 137 -5.43 12.51 7.69
C ASP A 137 -5.74 13.45 8.86
N TRP A 138 -5.48 14.78 8.71
CA TRP A 138 -5.49 15.71 9.83
C TRP A 138 -6.88 16.03 10.37
N LYS A 139 -7.88 16.10 9.47
CA LYS A 139 -9.28 16.41 9.81
C LYS A 139 -10.24 15.30 9.35
N LYS A 140 -9.87 14.02 9.49
CA LYS A 140 -10.78 12.89 9.27
C LYS A 140 -11.76 12.76 10.45
N PRO A 141 -13.02 12.34 10.22
CA PRO A 141 -13.64 12.03 8.93
C PRO A 141 -14.17 13.26 8.19
N ASP A 142 -14.43 13.10 6.90
CA ASP A 142 -15.13 14.06 6.03
C ASP A 142 -14.65 15.50 6.17
N GLY A 143 -13.34 15.68 6.22
CA GLY A 143 -12.72 16.98 6.38
C GLY A 143 -11.68 17.28 5.31
N GLN A 144 -11.25 18.53 5.27
CA GLN A 144 -10.09 18.92 4.50
C GLN A 144 -9.14 19.77 5.33
N PHE A 145 -7.85 19.69 5.02
CA PHE A 145 -6.81 20.44 5.69
C PHE A 145 -5.82 20.99 4.68
N VAL A 146 -5.45 22.26 4.86
CA VAL A 146 -4.54 22.97 3.97
C VAL A 146 -3.23 23.25 4.69
N ILE A 147 -2.11 22.93 4.05
CA ILE A 147 -0.78 23.35 4.46
C ILE A 147 -0.27 24.30 3.38
N ARG A 148 -0.26 25.61 3.69
CA ARG A 148 0.22 26.62 2.76
C ARG A 148 1.75 26.63 2.68
N PRO A 149 2.36 27.08 1.56
CA PRO A 149 3.81 27.11 1.39
C PRO A 149 4.55 27.78 2.57
N GLU A 150 4.06 28.90 3.05
CA GLU A 150 4.64 29.66 4.17
C GLU A 150 4.53 28.93 5.52
N GLN A 151 3.64 27.97 5.65
CA GLN A 151 3.41 27.17 6.86
C GLN A 151 4.25 25.90 6.93
N VAL A 152 4.84 25.48 5.80
CA VAL A 152 5.49 24.17 5.67
C VAL A 152 6.57 23.95 6.72
N GLN A 153 7.47 24.91 6.91
CA GLN A 153 8.60 24.75 7.81
C GLN A 153 8.16 24.58 9.27
N ALA A 154 7.22 25.41 9.72
CA ALA A 154 6.68 25.34 11.07
C ALA A 154 5.85 24.07 11.30
N PHE A 155 5.03 23.68 10.32
CA PHE A 155 4.21 22.47 10.38
C PHE A 155 5.06 21.20 10.47
N VAL A 156 6.07 21.11 9.62
CA VAL A 156 6.92 19.91 9.54
C VAL A 156 7.83 19.80 10.76
N ALA A 157 8.35 20.89 11.31
CA ALA A 157 9.22 20.84 12.49
C ALA A 157 8.61 20.02 13.63
N THR A 158 7.34 20.22 13.92
CA THR A 158 6.60 19.54 15.00
C THR A 158 5.99 18.20 14.60
N LEU A 159 6.12 17.79 13.31
CA LEU A 159 5.51 16.56 12.82
C LEU A 159 6.21 15.32 13.42
N PRO A 160 5.48 14.42 14.10
CA PRO A 160 6.06 13.20 14.65
C PRO A 160 6.64 12.30 13.55
N VAL A 161 7.87 11.79 13.73
CA VAL A 161 8.57 10.95 12.74
C VAL A 161 7.77 9.71 12.31
N LYS A 162 6.93 9.17 13.18
CA LYS A 162 6.02 8.04 12.87
C LYS A 162 4.98 8.34 11.78
N LYS A 163 4.76 9.63 11.47
CA LYS A 163 3.86 10.08 10.40
C LYS A 163 4.54 10.10 9.02
N LEU A 164 5.87 10.04 8.98
CA LEU A 164 6.62 10.02 7.74
C LEU A 164 6.39 8.73 6.97
N HIS A 165 6.11 8.87 5.68
CA HIS A 165 5.91 7.73 4.81
C HIS A 165 7.20 6.87 4.72
N GLY A 166 7.07 5.57 4.99
CA GLY A 166 8.20 4.63 5.09
C GLY A 166 8.69 4.39 6.51
N VAL A 167 8.23 5.17 7.50
CA VAL A 167 8.53 4.93 8.91
C VAL A 167 7.50 3.96 9.50
N GLY A 168 7.83 2.66 9.44
CA GLY A 168 7.06 1.60 10.09
C GLY A 168 7.45 1.41 11.57
N LYS A 169 6.81 0.44 12.23
CA LYS A 169 7.05 0.16 13.68
C LYS A 169 8.53 -0.06 14.02
N VAL A 170 9.27 -0.80 13.18
CA VAL A 170 10.70 -1.08 13.41
C VAL A 170 11.54 0.18 13.29
N THR A 171 11.33 0.97 12.23
CA THR A 171 12.05 2.24 12.03
C THR A 171 11.71 3.24 13.13
N ALA A 172 10.44 3.37 13.51
CA ALA A 172 10.02 4.24 14.61
C ALA A 172 10.66 3.83 15.95
N ALA A 173 10.76 2.53 16.23
CA ALA A 173 11.45 2.03 17.43
C ALA A 173 12.95 2.34 17.40
N LYS A 174 13.59 2.27 16.23
CA LYS A 174 15.00 2.69 16.06
C LYS A 174 15.16 4.18 16.26
N MET A 175 14.28 5.01 15.69
CA MET A 175 14.28 6.46 15.88
C MET A 175 14.13 6.83 17.36
N LYS A 176 13.19 6.20 18.06
CA LYS A 176 12.99 6.44 19.49
C LYS A 176 14.25 6.15 20.33
N ARG A 177 15.01 5.10 19.99
CA ARG A 177 16.30 4.80 20.68
C ARG A 177 17.38 5.85 20.41
N LEU A 178 17.25 6.60 19.33
CA LEU A 178 18.12 7.71 18.96
C LEU A 178 17.55 9.07 19.43
N ASN A 179 16.49 9.09 20.23
CA ASN A 179 15.76 10.29 20.69
C ASN A 179 15.25 11.18 19.52
N LEU A 180 14.85 10.54 18.40
CA LEU A 180 14.27 11.22 17.25
C LEU A 180 12.75 11.03 17.30
N GLU A 181 12.02 12.05 17.77
CA GLU A 181 10.56 11.99 17.96
C GLU A 181 9.80 12.82 16.92
N CYS A 182 10.37 13.95 16.47
CA CYS A 182 9.78 14.83 15.47
C CYS A 182 10.76 15.13 14.33
N CYS A 183 10.29 15.81 13.30
CA CYS A 183 11.11 16.15 12.13
C CYS A 183 12.22 17.16 12.48
N GLU A 184 12.04 17.99 13.48
CA GLU A 184 13.10 18.92 13.95
C GLU A 184 14.31 18.15 14.48
N ASP A 185 14.08 17.02 15.20
CA ASP A 185 15.18 16.19 15.67
C ASP A 185 15.98 15.58 14.50
N LEU A 186 15.30 15.24 13.38
CA LEU A 186 15.97 14.77 12.17
C LEU A 186 16.83 15.86 11.53
N ARG A 187 16.34 17.12 11.53
CA ARG A 187 17.10 18.27 11.01
C ARG A 187 18.35 18.52 11.84
N LEU A 188 18.23 18.50 13.17
CA LEU A 188 19.32 18.72 14.11
C LEU A 188 20.38 17.63 14.01
N LEU A 189 19.99 16.37 13.80
CA LEU A 189 20.93 15.27 13.60
C LEU A 189 21.71 15.43 12.29
N GLY A 190 21.09 15.97 11.26
CA GLY A 190 21.71 16.25 9.97
C GLY A 190 21.74 15.06 9.01
N GLU A 191 21.93 15.37 7.73
CA GLU A 191 21.83 14.41 6.63
C GLU A 191 22.86 13.27 6.74
N GLU A 192 24.11 13.62 7.05
CA GLU A 192 25.21 12.65 7.13
C GLU A 192 24.98 11.59 8.22
N GLU A 193 24.58 12.01 9.41
CA GLU A 193 24.27 11.09 10.50
C GLU A 193 23.00 10.25 10.20
N LEU A 194 21.99 10.85 9.58
CA LEU A 194 20.81 10.09 9.14
C LEU A 194 21.19 9.01 8.12
N ARG A 195 22.10 9.30 7.20
CA ARG A 195 22.62 8.31 6.24
C ARG A 195 23.38 7.17 6.93
N LYS A 196 24.18 7.45 7.95
CA LYS A 196 24.87 6.43 8.76
C LYS A 196 23.88 5.48 9.45
N TYR A 197 22.81 6.03 10.03
CA TYR A 197 21.84 5.21 10.75
C TYR A 197 20.82 4.50 9.85
N PHE A 198 20.39 5.11 8.74
CA PHE A 198 19.27 4.64 7.94
C PHE A 198 19.60 4.32 6.49
N GLY A 199 20.89 4.37 6.10
CA GLY A 199 21.33 4.15 4.72
C GLY A 199 20.73 5.18 3.76
N SER A 200 20.40 4.79 2.53
CA SER A 200 19.77 5.64 1.53
C SER A 200 18.41 6.19 1.97
N PHE A 201 17.75 5.57 2.94
CA PHE A 201 16.53 6.12 3.53
C PHE A 201 16.81 7.37 4.38
N GLY A 202 18.03 7.56 4.88
CA GLY A 202 18.46 8.74 5.63
C GLY A 202 18.31 10.03 4.82
N ASP A 203 18.75 10.03 3.56
CA ASP A 203 18.64 11.18 2.65
C ASP A 203 17.19 11.59 2.45
N ARG A 204 16.33 10.58 2.27
CA ARG A 204 14.90 10.82 2.16
C ARG A 204 14.29 11.37 3.45
N LEU A 205 14.69 10.85 4.61
CA LEU A 205 14.23 11.35 5.91
C LEU A 205 14.63 12.82 6.12
N TYR A 206 15.85 13.18 5.74
CA TYR A 206 16.33 14.56 5.81
C TYR A 206 15.48 15.49 4.94
N ASN A 207 15.28 15.14 3.65
CA ASN A 207 14.44 15.93 2.76
C ASN A 207 13.01 16.08 3.27
N LEU A 208 12.38 14.98 3.72
CA LEU A 208 11.04 15.02 4.28
C LEU A 208 10.99 15.88 5.56
N SER A 209 12.03 15.87 6.39
CA SER A 209 12.10 16.74 7.58
C SER A 209 12.15 18.21 7.23
N GLN A 210 12.65 18.56 6.04
CA GLN A 210 12.62 19.92 5.48
C GLN A 210 11.30 20.23 4.76
N GLY A 211 10.36 19.30 4.68
CA GLY A 211 9.12 19.49 3.92
C GLY A 211 9.29 19.36 2.40
N ILE A 212 10.42 18.79 1.96
CA ILE A 212 10.78 18.68 0.54
C ILE A 212 10.37 17.30 0.01
N ASP A 213 9.56 17.29 -1.05
CA ASP A 213 9.21 16.12 -1.84
C ASP A 213 9.02 16.56 -3.31
N ASN A 214 10.05 16.37 -4.11
CA ASN A 214 10.07 16.81 -5.51
C ASN A 214 9.49 15.80 -6.48
N ARG A 215 8.87 14.72 -5.99
CA ARG A 215 8.27 13.69 -6.85
C ARG A 215 7.01 14.24 -7.52
N PRO A 216 6.93 14.26 -8.87
CA PRO A 216 5.71 14.66 -9.57
C PRO A 216 4.58 13.66 -9.32
N VAL A 217 3.36 14.05 -9.64
CA VAL A 217 2.22 13.14 -9.74
C VAL A 217 2.42 12.27 -10.99
N GLN A 218 2.42 10.94 -10.81
CA GLN A 218 2.67 9.96 -11.88
C GLN A 218 1.37 9.30 -12.31
N THR A 219 0.95 9.55 -13.54
CA THR A 219 -0.26 8.95 -14.12
C THR A 219 -0.06 7.49 -14.51
N ASP A 220 1.17 7.15 -14.93
CA ASP A 220 1.50 5.83 -15.47
C ASP A 220 2.23 4.98 -14.42
N ARG A 221 1.56 3.94 -13.95
CA ARG A 221 2.14 2.98 -13.04
C ARG A 221 2.40 1.65 -13.72
N ILE A 222 3.67 1.37 -13.98
CA ILE A 222 4.09 0.06 -14.49
C ILE A 222 3.91 -1.00 -13.40
N ARG A 223 3.12 -2.02 -13.71
CA ARG A 223 2.92 -3.17 -12.81
C ARG A 223 4.15 -4.09 -12.85
N LYS A 224 4.79 -4.30 -11.72
CA LYS A 224 6.00 -5.13 -11.61
C LYS A 224 5.73 -6.60 -11.30
N SER A 225 4.57 -6.92 -10.71
CA SER A 225 4.22 -8.30 -10.34
C SER A 225 2.72 -8.49 -10.17
N VAL A 226 2.29 -9.76 -10.28
CA VAL A 226 0.96 -10.24 -9.89
C VAL A 226 1.14 -11.48 -9.06
N SER A 227 0.42 -11.58 -7.95
CA SER A 227 0.47 -12.74 -7.06
C SER A 227 -0.85 -13.02 -6.40
N VAL A 228 -1.00 -14.24 -5.93
CA VAL A 228 -2.06 -14.71 -5.04
C VAL A 228 -1.42 -15.33 -3.81
N GLU A 229 -2.03 -15.16 -2.65
CA GLU A 229 -1.57 -15.80 -1.42
C GLU A 229 -2.75 -16.14 -0.52
N ASN A 230 -2.69 -17.31 0.13
CA ASN A 230 -3.68 -17.75 1.08
C ASN A 230 -3.04 -17.99 2.45
N THR A 231 -3.65 -17.41 3.49
CA THR A 231 -3.37 -17.78 4.88
C THR A 231 -4.34 -18.88 5.26
N PHE A 232 -3.83 -20.08 5.56
CA PHE A 232 -4.66 -21.24 5.89
C PHE A 232 -5.21 -21.13 7.30
N ALA A 233 -6.41 -21.69 7.53
CA ALA A 233 -7.03 -21.71 8.86
C ALA A 233 -6.18 -22.52 9.86
N GLU A 234 -5.64 -23.65 9.39
CA GLU A 234 -4.65 -24.48 10.08
C GLU A 234 -3.35 -24.47 9.27
N ASP A 235 -2.21 -24.63 9.94
CA ASP A 235 -0.93 -24.66 9.24
C ASP A 235 -0.83 -25.93 8.40
N LEU A 236 -0.32 -25.83 7.18
CA LEU A 236 0.00 -26.97 6.34
C LEU A 236 1.19 -27.72 6.96
N PRO A 237 1.01 -29.00 7.38
CA PRO A 237 2.00 -29.66 8.22
C PRO A 237 3.23 -30.14 7.45
N SER A 238 3.13 -30.35 6.14
CA SER A 238 4.16 -30.99 5.31
C SER A 238 4.32 -30.34 3.95
N LEU A 239 5.41 -30.65 3.26
CA LEU A 239 5.62 -30.29 1.85
C LEU A 239 4.47 -30.79 0.96
N GLU A 240 4.04 -32.03 1.17
CA GLU A 240 2.93 -32.61 0.39
C GLU A 240 1.66 -31.78 0.50
N SER A 241 1.31 -31.33 1.71
CA SER A 241 0.16 -30.44 1.93
C SER A 241 0.32 -29.11 1.19
N CYS A 242 1.54 -28.57 1.12
CA CYS A 242 1.83 -27.34 0.36
C CYS A 242 1.66 -27.57 -1.15
N LEU A 243 2.19 -28.69 -1.67
CA LEU A 243 2.08 -29.03 -3.09
C LEU A 243 0.62 -29.26 -3.51
N ASN A 244 -0.19 -29.86 -2.64
CA ASN A 244 -1.63 -30.09 -2.87
C ASN A 244 -2.44 -28.77 -2.88
N ALA A 245 -1.94 -27.68 -2.27
CA ALA A 245 -2.57 -26.37 -2.30
C ALA A 245 -2.22 -25.51 -3.53
N LEU A 246 -1.18 -25.87 -4.30
CA LEU A 246 -0.73 -25.08 -5.47
C LEU A 246 -1.78 -24.96 -6.58
N PRO A 247 -2.53 -26.03 -6.98
CA PRO A 247 -3.47 -25.95 -8.08
C PRO A 247 -4.56 -24.88 -7.88
N ASP A 248 -5.06 -24.71 -6.67
CA ASP A 248 -6.07 -23.69 -6.35
C ASP A 248 -5.49 -22.27 -6.44
N LEU A 249 -4.24 -22.07 -6.01
CA LEU A 249 -3.54 -20.80 -6.15
C LEU A 249 -3.24 -20.50 -7.62
N GLU A 250 -2.82 -21.51 -8.39
CA GLU A 250 -2.56 -21.35 -9.82
C GLU A 250 -3.82 -20.90 -10.58
N LYS A 251 -4.95 -21.54 -10.33
CA LYS A 251 -6.24 -21.14 -10.91
C LYS A 251 -6.58 -19.66 -10.60
N GLN A 252 -6.36 -19.24 -9.37
CA GLN A 252 -6.57 -17.84 -8.98
C GLN A 252 -5.58 -16.88 -9.66
N LEU A 253 -4.31 -17.30 -9.79
CA LEU A 253 -3.27 -16.51 -10.45
C LEU A 253 -3.56 -16.34 -11.93
N LEU A 254 -3.91 -17.42 -12.64
CA LEU A 254 -4.30 -17.40 -14.04
C LEU A 254 -5.43 -16.41 -14.31
N LYS A 255 -6.47 -16.41 -13.46
CA LYS A 255 -7.58 -15.44 -13.56
C LYS A 255 -7.10 -13.99 -13.42
N ARG A 256 -6.10 -13.71 -12.55
CA ARG A 256 -5.55 -12.35 -12.37
C ARG A 256 -4.67 -11.91 -13.53
N ILE A 257 -3.98 -12.83 -14.18
CA ILE A 257 -3.06 -12.52 -15.28
C ILE A 257 -3.79 -12.37 -16.63
N GLN A 258 -4.94 -13.01 -16.78
CA GLN A 258 -5.68 -13.05 -18.04
C GLN A 258 -5.87 -11.67 -18.69
N ASN A 259 -6.15 -10.65 -17.89
CA ASN A 259 -6.37 -9.27 -18.36
C ASN A 259 -5.08 -8.47 -18.58
N LEU A 260 -3.90 -9.07 -18.43
CA LEU A 260 -2.61 -8.40 -18.52
C LEU A 260 -1.75 -8.86 -19.69
N LYS A 261 -2.18 -9.88 -20.41
CA LYS A 261 -1.40 -10.53 -21.49
C LYS A 261 -1.03 -9.58 -22.64
N ASP A 262 -1.89 -8.61 -22.92
CA ASP A 262 -1.69 -7.67 -24.00
C ASP A 262 -0.76 -6.50 -23.66
N SER A 263 -0.42 -6.34 -22.38
CA SER A 263 0.40 -5.22 -21.90
C SER A 263 1.72 -5.65 -21.27
N TYR A 264 1.81 -6.92 -20.83
CA TYR A 264 2.96 -7.41 -20.08
C TYR A 264 3.36 -8.82 -20.49
N GLN A 265 4.66 -9.10 -20.42
CA GLN A 265 5.21 -10.45 -20.48
C GLN A 265 5.72 -10.90 -19.10
N ILE A 266 5.69 -12.21 -18.87
CA ILE A 266 6.22 -12.81 -17.65
C ILE A 266 7.74 -12.84 -17.74
N GLN A 267 8.43 -12.45 -16.66
CA GLN A 267 9.88 -12.52 -16.54
C GLN A 267 10.32 -13.63 -15.59
N LYS A 268 9.61 -13.73 -14.44
CA LYS A 268 9.95 -14.71 -13.40
C LYS A 268 8.69 -15.28 -12.80
N GLN A 269 8.79 -16.52 -12.31
CA GLN A 269 7.85 -17.13 -11.38
C GLN A 269 8.43 -17.10 -9.97
N PHE A 270 7.57 -17.00 -8.95
CA PHE A 270 7.99 -17.08 -7.55
C PHE A 270 6.96 -17.75 -6.66
N VAL A 271 7.46 -18.38 -5.60
CA VAL A 271 6.67 -18.89 -4.48
C VAL A 271 7.08 -18.17 -3.21
N LYS A 272 6.10 -17.76 -2.42
CA LYS A 272 6.25 -17.13 -1.12
C LYS A 272 5.71 -18.06 -0.04
N ILE A 273 6.51 -18.35 0.96
CA ILE A 273 6.13 -19.15 2.11
C ILE A 273 6.29 -18.31 3.37
N LYS A 274 5.28 -18.35 4.24
CA LYS A 274 5.41 -17.91 5.61
C LYS A 274 5.12 -19.07 6.52
N PHE A 275 6.09 -19.43 7.35
CA PHE A 275 5.97 -20.53 8.31
C PHE A 275 5.10 -20.14 9.51
N HIS A 276 4.76 -21.12 10.34
CA HIS A 276 3.92 -20.94 11.53
C HIS A 276 4.49 -19.92 12.53
N ASP A 277 5.82 -19.79 12.57
CA ASP A 277 6.55 -18.85 13.42
C ASP A 277 6.69 -17.43 12.81
N PHE A 278 5.97 -17.16 11.72
CA PHE A 278 5.98 -15.91 10.96
C PHE A 278 7.28 -15.61 10.20
N VAL A 279 8.27 -16.49 10.21
CA VAL A 279 9.42 -16.38 9.32
C VAL A 279 8.97 -16.58 7.89
N GLY A 280 9.38 -15.68 6.99
CA GLY A 280 9.00 -15.71 5.58
C GLY A 280 10.18 -15.98 4.67
N THR A 281 9.93 -16.68 3.56
CA THR A 281 10.89 -16.85 2.46
C THR A 281 10.19 -16.67 1.13
N THR A 282 10.94 -16.22 0.13
CA THR A 282 10.49 -16.16 -1.26
C THR A 282 11.57 -16.77 -2.13
N VAL A 283 11.16 -17.66 -3.02
CA VAL A 283 12.02 -18.30 -4.01
C VAL A 283 11.52 -17.92 -5.39
N GLU A 284 12.41 -17.58 -6.29
CA GLU A 284 12.05 -17.16 -7.64
C GLU A 284 12.98 -17.78 -8.68
N MET A 285 12.47 -17.96 -9.89
CA MET A 285 13.23 -18.40 -11.06
C MET A 285 12.82 -17.63 -12.32
N ILE A 286 13.73 -17.50 -13.25
CA ILE A 286 13.45 -16.92 -14.57
C ILE A 286 12.58 -17.91 -15.34
N SER A 287 11.45 -17.46 -15.81
CA SER A 287 10.53 -18.22 -16.66
C SER A 287 9.66 -17.25 -17.45
N PRO A 288 9.69 -17.30 -18.77
CA PRO A 288 8.86 -16.41 -19.63
C PRO A 288 7.41 -16.89 -19.75
N THR A 289 7.11 -18.07 -19.28
CA THR A 289 5.78 -18.68 -19.32
C THR A 289 5.37 -19.20 -17.94
N LEU A 290 4.06 -19.36 -17.74
CA LEU A 290 3.55 -20.06 -16.56
C LEU A 290 3.78 -21.56 -16.73
N ASP A 291 4.45 -22.18 -15.76
CA ASP A 291 4.70 -23.61 -15.70
C ASP A 291 4.45 -24.11 -14.27
N ALA A 292 3.51 -25.05 -14.13
CA ALA A 292 3.16 -25.67 -12.86
C ALA A 292 4.33 -26.42 -12.22
N ASN A 293 5.21 -27.05 -13.02
CA ASN A 293 6.38 -27.77 -12.51
C ASN A 293 7.37 -26.82 -11.85
N ASN A 294 7.52 -25.61 -12.40
CA ASN A 294 8.36 -24.57 -11.78
C ASN A 294 7.84 -24.19 -10.40
N TYR A 295 6.51 -24.02 -10.24
CA TYR A 295 5.93 -23.71 -8.93
C TYR A 295 6.10 -24.84 -7.92
N ARG A 296 6.04 -26.11 -8.36
CA ARG A 296 6.34 -27.27 -7.50
C ARG A 296 7.79 -27.21 -7.02
N ALA A 297 8.75 -27.07 -7.93
CA ALA A 297 10.17 -26.97 -7.59
C ALA A 297 10.48 -25.77 -6.68
N LEU A 298 9.88 -24.61 -6.92
CA LEU A 298 10.03 -23.43 -6.07
C LEU A 298 9.42 -23.63 -4.68
N CYS A 299 8.29 -24.36 -4.59
CA CYS A 299 7.67 -24.71 -3.31
C CYS A 299 8.56 -25.65 -2.50
N GLU A 300 9.14 -26.66 -3.12
CA GLU A 300 10.09 -27.60 -2.51
C GLU A 300 11.32 -26.86 -1.97
N GLN A 301 11.93 -26.01 -2.78
CA GLN A 301 13.07 -25.20 -2.37
C GLN A 301 12.71 -24.24 -1.22
N GLY A 302 11.55 -23.59 -1.31
CA GLY A 302 11.08 -22.65 -0.28
C GLY A 302 10.78 -23.35 1.05
N PHE A 303 10.14 -24.53 0.99
CA PHE A 303 9.84 -25.35 2.16
C PHE A 303 11.12 -25.85 2.85
N ALA A 304 12.11 -26.31 2.09
CA ALA A 304 13.37 -26.81 2.59
C ALA A 304 14.17 -25.76 3.40
N ARG A 305 13.98 -24.45 3.14
CA ARG A 305 14.64 -23.39 3.88
C ARG A 305 14.22 -23.29 5.36
N GLY A 306 13.02 -23.73 5.70
CA GLY A 306 12.54 -23.69 7.07
C GLY A 306 12.17 -25.08 7.62
N ASN A 307 11.70 -25.96 6.75
CA ASN A 307 11.23 -27.32 7.08
C ASN A 307 10.28 -27.34 8.29
N LYS A 308 9.27 -26.44 8.25
CA LYS A 308 8.31 -26.20 9.33
C LYS A 308 6.90 -26.11 8.74
N PRO A 309 5.85 -26.31 9.55
CA PRO A 309 4.48 -26.08 9.12
C PRO A 309 4.28 -24.68 8.51
N VAL A 310 3.51 -24.62 7.41
CA VAL A 310 3.34 -23.41 6.60
C VAL A 310 2.00 -22.76 6.91
N ARG A 311 2.06 -21.52 7.37
CA ARG A 311 0.90 -20.68 7.69
C ARG A 311 0.30 -20.02 6.45
N LEU A 312 1.15 -19.53 5.54
CA LEU A 312 0.75 -18.87 4.31
C LEU A 312 1.57 -19.40 3.15
N LEU A 313 0.89 -19.70 2.06
CA LEU A 313 1.49 -20.02 0.78
C LEU A 313 0.99 -19.04 -0.27
N GLY A 314 1.89 -18.53 -1.08
CA GLY A 314 1.59 -17.64 -2.18
C GLY A 314 2.42 -17.99 -3.41
N MET A 315 1.89 -17.65 -4.58
CA MET A 315 2.59 -17.78 -5.85
C MET A 315 2.32 -16.56 -6.73
N GLY A 316 3.23 -16.28 -7.63
CA GLY A 316 3.09 -15.12 -8.50
C GLY A 316 4.11 -15.08 -9.61
N VAL A 317 4.02 -13.99 -10.39
CA VAL A 317 4.92 -13.68 -11.49
C VAL A 317 5.46 -12.27 -11.35
N LYS A 318 6.72 -12.06 -11.76
CA LYS A 318 7.25 -10.73 -12.07
C LYS A 318 6.99 -10.44 -13.53
N LEU A 319 6.65 -9.19 -13.81
CA LEU A 319 6.21 -8.72 -15.12
C LEU A 319 7.17 -7.67 -15.64
N ILE A 320 7.34 -7.63 -16.96
CA ILE A 320 7.93 -6.53 -17.70
C ILE A 320 6.92 -6.04 -18.75
N PRO A 321 6.84 -4.73 -19.01
CA PRO A 321 5.97 -4.20 -20.06
C PRO A 321 6.37 -4.78 -21.42
N LEU A 322 5.37 -5.04 -22.25
CA LEU A 322 5.63 -5.22 -23.67
C LEU A 322 6.06 -3.85 -24.21
N THR A 323 7.31 -3.70 -24.62
CA THR A 323 7.74 -2.51 -25.36
C THR A 323 6.98 -2.49 -26.68
N GLU A 324 6.16 -1.47 -26.91
CA GLU A 324 5.70 -1.18 -28.25
C GLU A 324 6.93 -1.05 -29.14
N ASN A 325 6.95 -1.76 -30.25
CA ASN A 325 7.95 -1.59 -31.31
C ASN A 325 7.81 -0.18 -31.91
N SER A 326 8.28 0.83 -31.20
CA SER A 326 8.51 2.15 -31.75
C SER A 326 9.88 2.12 -32.42
N GLY A 327 9.85 2.09 -33.74
CA GLY A 327 11.02 2.37 -34.56
C GLY A 327 11.72 3.63 -34.08
N THR A 328 13.04 3.51 -33.93
CA THR A 328 14.04 4.59 -33.92
C THR A 328 13.74 5.83 -33.09
N LYS A 329 14.27 5.87 -31.85
CA LYS A 329 15.02 7.06 -31.39
C LYS A 329 16.07 6.61 -30.38
N SER A 330 17.32 6.62 -30.84
CA SER A 330 18.52 6.61 -30.01
C SER A 330 18.54 7.85 -29.14
N SER A 331 18.62 7.68 -27.84
CA SER A 331 19.24 8.66 -26.96
C SER A 331 19.78 7.95 -25.72
N ASN A 332 21.07 8.07 -25.57
CA ASN A 332 21.92 7.69 -24.48
C ASN A 332 21.30 7.93 -23.10
N HIS A 333 21.29 6.88 -22.27
CA HIS A 333 21.45 7.00 -20.84
C HIS A 333 22.44 5.93 -20.40
N GLU A 334 23.69 6.38 -20.23
CA GLU A 334 24.72 5.71 -19.47
C GLU A 334 24.35 5.73 -17.97
N ASN A 335 24.74 4.64 -17.32
CA ASN A 335 24.99 4.48 -15.88
C ASN A 335 23.78 4.42 -14.93
N ASP A 336 23.44 3.18 -14.59
CA ASP A 336 23.31 2.81 -13.18
C ASP A 336 23.66 1.32 -13.00
N LYS A 337 24.97 1.10 -12.86
CA LYS A 337 25.53 -0.11 -12.27
C LYS A 337 25.82 0.23 -10.82
N ASP A 338 24.98 -0.25 -9.92
CA ASP A 338 25.38 -0.56 -8.54
C ASP A 338 24.31 -1.46 -7.91
N GLN A 339 24.46 -2.73 -8.20
CA GLN A 339 23.82 -3.79 -7.44
C GLN A 339 24.92 -4.46 -6.62
N LEU A 340 25.11 -3.95 -5.40
CA LEU A 340 26.04 -4.52 -4.42
C LEU A 340 25.58 -5.92 -3.99
N SER A 341 26.37 -6.91 -4.36
CA SER A 341 26.42 -8.23 -3.76
C SER A 341 26.90 -8.11 -2.30
N LEU A 342 26.04 -8.45 -1.36
CA LEU A 342 26.48 -8.71 0.01
C LEU A 342 27.02 -10.14 0.08
N GLY A 343 28.34 -10.27 0.04
CA GLY A 343 29.06 -11.44 0.48
C GLY A 343 28.92 -11.61 1.98
N LEU A 344 28.49 -12.80 2.37
CA LEU A 344 28.63 -13.32 3.72
C LEU A 344 30.03 -13.95 3.80
N ASP A 345 30.89 -13.41 4.64
CA ASP A 345 31.98 -14.18 5.26
C ASP A 345 32.27 -13.66 6.67
N SER A 346 32.30 -14.68 7.58
CA SER A 346 32.71 -14.72 9.00
C SER A 346 31.86 -14.01 10.03
#